data_66c181160a3f4d9beff2c10d57ddab10
#
_entry.id   66c181160a3f4d9beff2c10d57ddab10
#
_cell.length_a   1.000
_cell.length_b   1.000
_cell.length_c   1.000
_cell.angle_alpha   90.00
_cell.angle_beta   90.00
_cell.angle_gamma   90.00
#
_symmetry.space_group_name_H-M   'P 1'
#
loop_
_entity.id
_entity.type
_entity.pdbx_description
1 polymer ?
#
loop_
_entity_poly.entity_id
_entity_poly.type
_entity_poly.pdbx_seq_one_letter_code
_entity_poly.pdbx_strand_id
1 'polypeptide(L)'
;MNQFFRRVLSGLALLVAVVGTTGCQHESQAEQETVRTVSYRAVLESNKPVPEKVDTWIAAMSQEDKVGQLMMISLHGSTIGQSQKDVIRKYRVSGVMLTNENLINKNQVKTFTSDIMQTAITSSMVTPYIAVHRDRILHGNESFLRLPKPNRWGQLPMDRIINLATRSAIEMRDMGFNLVIGPNANLGVPNMSYTSDPTWAGHINLAMVERYQINHMWFAYNYFPAVTLGDASFGSANEAKAYLSNNDVAVFKRLIAQTTANSYMLVMSHIQIPAIDNEHLASSSKPIIDGWLRKELGYKGIVMTDRIDVGALQSNQKIGDYAVASILAGSDLILVDADTIHIDEVHRALTQAVADGTISTERLNESIKRILLMKMQTQMDP
;
A
#
# COMPACT_ATOMS: atom_id res chain seq x y z
N MET A 1 19.03 2.52 17.07
CA MET A 1 18.20 1.47 16.44
C MET A 1 18.90 0.09 16.37
N ASN A 2 20.25 0.03 16.39
CA ASN A 2 21.01 -1.23 16.27
C ASN A 2 21.02 -2.18 17.51
N GLN A 3 20.62 -1.74 18.70
CA GLN A 3 20.68 -2.61 19.89
C GLN A 3 19.37 -3.38 20.16
N PHE A 4 18.23 -2.89 19.68
CA PHE A 4 16.94 -3.54 19.89
C PHE A 4 16.78 -4.77 18.97
N PHE A 5 17.24 -4.67 17.73
CA PHE A 5 17.21 -5.78 16.77
C PHE A 5 18.16 -6.94 17.13
N ARG A 6 19.28 -6.66 17.78
CA ARG A 6 20.24 -7.71 18.21
C ARG A 6 19.75 -8.53 19.41
N ARG A 7 18.91 -7.99 20.29
CA ARG A 7 18.44 -8.70 21.51
C ARG A 7 17.28 -9.63 21.29
N VAL A 8 16.46 -9.44 20.26
CA VAL A 8 15.32 -10.33 19.95
C VAL A 8 15.78 -11.60 19.22
N LEU A 9 16.96 -11.56 18.58
CA LEU A 9 17.50 -12.67 17.78
C LEU A 9 18.40 -13.65 18.54
N SER A 10 18.79 -13.35 19.78
CA SER A 10 19.67 -14.21 20.57
C SER A 10 18.94 -15.21 21.50
N GLY A 11 17.61 -15.22 21.50
CA GLY A 11 16.81 -16.07 22.40
C GLY A 11 16.27 -17.38 21.82
N LEU A 12 16.53 -17.70 20.54
CA LEU A 12 15.90 -18.87 19.87
C LEU A 12 16.87 -19.97 19.42
N ALA A 13 18.02 -20.06 20.00
CA ALA A 13 19.00 -21.10 19.66
C ALA A 13 19.28 -22.04 20.83
N LEU A 14 18.27 -22.74 21.35
CA LEU A 14 18.46 -24.00 22.11
C LEU A 14 17.08 -24.59 22.45
N LEU A 15 16.62 -25.56 21.68
CA LEU A 15 15.81 -26.68 22.12
C LEU A 15 15.57 -27.63 20.92
N VAL A 16 16.49 -28.51 20.72
CA VAL A 16 16.26 -29.73 19.95
C VAL A 16 16.77 -30.87 20.83
N ALA A 17 15.86 -31.62 21.40
CA ALA A 17 15.90 -33.08 21.52
C ALA A 17 14.68 -33.59 22.29
N VAL A 18 14.15 -34.66 21.77
CA VAL A 18 13.37 -35.77 22.36
C VAL A 18 11.97 -35.96 21.76
N VAL A 19 11.94 -36.79 20.75
CA VAL A 19 11.18 -38.05 20.49
C VAL A 19 9.75 -38.15 20.99
N GLY A 20 8.82 -38.41 20.04
CA GLY A 20 7.51 -38.95 20.30
C GLY A 20 6.66 -39.01 19.03
N THR A 21 6.58 -40.19 18.44
CA THR A 21 5.76 -40.54 17.25
C THR A 21 4.27 -40.35 17.49
N THR A 22 3.70 -39.30 16.91
CA THR A 22 2.28 -39.22 16.44
C THR A 22 2.06 -37.88 15.73
N GLY A 23 1.86 -37.87 14.43
CA GLY A 23 1.31 -36.72 13.72
C GLY A 23 2.13 -36.17 12.56
N CYS A 24 2.20 -36.89 11.43
CA CYS A 24 2.86 -36.43 10.19
C CYS A 24 2.37 -35.11 9.60
N GLN A 25 1.30 -34.51 10.11
CA GLN A 25 0.78 -33.22 9.63
C GLN A 25 1.34 -32.00 10.39
N HIS A 26 1.70 -32.17 11.67
CA HIS A 26 2.27 -31.05 12.46
C HIS A 26 3.77 -30.86 12.24
N GLU A 27 4.50 -31.94 11.99
CA GLU A 27 5.94 -31.84 11.64
C GLU A 27 6.17 -31.15 10.30
N SER A 28 5.30 -31.39 9.30
CA SER A 28 5.44 -30.75 8.00
C SER A 28 5.24 -29.21 8.02
N GLN A 29 4.39 -28.68 8.88
CA GLN A 29 4.19 -27.23 9.02
C GLN A 29 5.34 -26.58 9.79
N ALA A 30 5.82 -27.17 10.87
CA ALA A 30 6.93 -26.67 11.64
C ALA A 30 8.26 -26.74 10.88
N GLU A 31 8.51 -27.81 10.12
CA GLU A 31 9.69 -27.89 9.22
C GLU A 31 9.62 -26.91 8.07
N GLN A 32 8.46 -26.72 7.43
CA GLN A 32 8.25 -25.71 6.40
C GLN A 32 8.41 -24.29 6.93
N GLU A 33 7.96 -23.99 8.13
CA GLU A 33 8.15 -22.70 8.79
C GLU A 33 9.62 -22.44 9.14
N THR A 34 10.33 -23.44 9.62
CA THR A 34 11.76 -23.34 9.96
C THR A 34 12.63 -23.18 8.69
N VAL A 35 12.33 -23.90 7.63
CA VAL A 35 13.03 -23.78 6.33
C VAL A 35 12.75 -22.42 5.70
N ARG A 36 11.52 -21.88 5.78
CA ARG A 36 11.19 -20.54 5.31
C ARG A 36 11.96 -19.46 6.06
N THR A 37 12.05 -19.56 7.39
CA THR A 37 12.75 -18.58 8.24
C THR A 37 14.25 -18.52 7.88
N VAL A 38 14.89 -19.65 7.70
CA VAL A 38 16.30 -19.75 7.31
C VAL A 38 16.52 -19.21 5.89
N SER A 39 15.63 -19.55 4.96
CA SER A 39 15.72 -19.10 3.57
C SER A 39 15.59 -17.58 3.42
N TYR A 40 14.63 -16.94 4.12
CA TYR A 40 14.45 -15.48 4.09
C TYR A 40 15.66 -14.73 4.66
N ARG A 41 16.14 -15.16 5.81
CA ARG A 41 17.31 -14.56 6.45
C ARG A 41 18.54 -14.70 5.56
N ALA A 42 18.75 -15.85 4.98
CA ALA A 42 19.85 -16.07 4.05
C ALA A 42 19.77 -15.17 2.80
N VAL A 43 18.55 -14.93 2.29
CA VAL A 43 18.32 -14.00 1.17
C VAL A 43 18.62 -12.57 1.57
N LEU A 44 18.14 -12.11 2.73
CA LEU A 44 18.39 -10.74 3.22
C LEU A 44 19.87 -10.48 3.51
N GLU A 45 20.57 -11.45 4.13
CA GLU A 45 21.99 -11.36 4.50
C GLU A 45 22.94 -11.60 3.31
N SER A 46 22.43 -12.04 2.15
CA SER A 46 23.24 -12.24 0.95
C SER A 46 23.78 -10.92 0.40
N ASN A 47 24.95 -10.95 -0.24
CA ASN A 47 25.52 -9.78 -0.92
C ASN A 47 24.94 -9.55 -2.33
N LYS A 48 23.83 -10.21 -2.68
CA LYS A 48 23.18 -10.03 -3.97
C LYS A 48 22.54 -8.66 -4.09
N PRO A 49 22.45 -8.09 -5.32
CA PRO A 49 21.65 -6.89 -5.57
C PRO A 49 20.17 -7.09 -5.20
N VAL A 50 19.49 -6.01 -4.81
CA VAL A 50 18.06 -6.07 -4.40
C VAL A 50 17.17 -6.80 -5.40
N PRO A 51 17.26 -6.56 -6.73
CA PRO A 51 16.42 -7.29 -7.69
C PRO A 51 16.62 -8.82 -7.64
N GLU A 52 17.85 -9.29 -7.49
CA GLU A 52 18.13 -10.72 -7.38
C GLU A 52 17.64 -11.33 -6.06
N LYS A 53 17.72 -10.57 -4.96
CA LYS A 53 17.12 -10.96 -3.68
C LYS A 53 15.61 -11.13 -3.81
N VAL A 54 14.95 -10.18 -4.47
CA VAL A 54 13.51 -10.21 -4.74
C VAL A 54 13.15 -11.44 -5.57
N ASP A 55 13.84 -11.70 -6.68
CA ASP A 55 13.57 -12.85 -7.54
C ASP A 55 13.78 -14.18 -6.78
N THR A 56 14.83 -14.27 -5.96
CA THR A 56 15.08 -15.43 -5.09
C THR A 56 13.95 -15.62 -4.07
N TRP A 57 13.47 -14.52 -3.47
CA TRP A 57 12.38 -14.58 -2.50
C TRP A 57 11.05 -14.97 -3.13
N ILE A 58 10.69 -14.42 -4.30
CA ILE A 58 9.50 -14.79 -5.05
C ILE A 58 9.46 -16.28 -5.36
N ALA A 59 10.61 -16.86 -5.73
CA ALA A 59 10.74 -18.29 -6.01
C ALA A 59 10.50 -19.17 -4.76
N ALA A 60 10.84 -18.65 -3.56
CA ALA A 60 10.65 -19.36 -2.30
C ALA A 60 9.23 -19.19 -1.69
N MET A 61 8.48 -18.18 -2.11
CA MET A 61 7.13 -17.91 -1.58
C MET A 61 6.12 -18.94 -2.08
N SER A 62 5.26 -19.41 -1.18
CA SER A 62 4.07 -20.19 -1.57
C SER A 62 3.07 -19.29 -2.32
N GLN A 63 2.14 -19.91 -3.02
CA GLN A 63 1.05 -19.22 -3.70
C GLN A 63 0.17 -18.43 -2.73
N GLU A 64 -0.13 -19.01 -1.56
CA GLU A 64 -0.86 -18.34 -0.48
C GLU A 64 -0.12 -17.08 0.03
N ASP A 65 1.19 -17.17 0.26
CA ASP A 65 1.99 -16.01 0.67
C ASP A 65 1.91 -14.88 -0.37
N LYS A 66 1.99 -15.24 -1.64
CA LYS A 66 1.89 -14.26 -2.74
C LYS A 66 0.52 -13.60 -2.79
N VAL A 67 -0.57 -14.38 -2.64
CA VAL A 67 -1.93 -13.84 -2.60
C VAL A 67 -2.11 -12.90 -1.41
N GLY A 68 -1.64 -13.27 -0.22
CA GLY A 68 -1.67 -12.39 0.94
C GLY A 68 -0.95 -11.06 0.71
N GLN A 69 0.17 -11.07 -0.01
CA GLN A 69 0.90 -9.84 -0.34
C GLN A 69 0.18 -8.94 -1.35
N LEU A 70 -0.86 -9.41 -2.06
CA LEU A 70 -1.73 -8.55 -2.88
C LEU A 70 -2.74 -7.76 -2.04
N MET A 71 -2.82 -7.97 -0.73
CA MET A 71 -3.83 -7.38 0.13
C MET A 71 -3.22 -6.43 1.17
N MET A 72 -3.86 -5.30 1.35
CA MET A 72 -3.69 -4.39 2.47
C MET A 72 -5.04 -4.26 3.17
N ILE A 73 -5.08 -4.40 4.50
CA ILE A 73 -6.32 -4.41 5.26
C ILE A 73 -6.37 -3.24 6.24
N SER A 74 -7.55 -2.77 6.61
CA SER A 74 -7.72 -1.96 7.81
C SER A 74 -8.09 -2.85 9.01
N LEU A 75 -7.96 -2.33 10.22
CA LEU A 75 -8.32 -3.02 11.45
C LEU A 75 -9.25 -2.16 12.29
N HIS A 76 -10.17 -2.81 13.02
CA HIS A 76 -11.02 -2.13 14.00
C HIS A 76 -10.35 -1.98 15.37
N GLY A 77 -10.78 -0.96 16.11
CA GLY A 77 -10.35 -0.72 17.49
C GLY A 77 -8.97 -0.09 17.61
N SER A 78 -8.59 0.22 18.83
CA SER A 78 -7.35 0.96 19.17
C SER A 78 -6.25 0.10 19.78
N THR A 79 -6.48 -1.20 19.91
CA THR A 79 -5.54 -2.21 20.40
C THR A 79 -5.66 -3.46 19.55
N ILE A 80 -4.55 -4.18 19.38
CA ILE A 80 -4.57 -5.43 18.62
C ILE A 80 -4.89 -6.61 19.55
N GLY A 81 -6.11 -7.15 19.39
CA GLY A 81 -6.54 -8.37 20.07
C GLY A 81 -6.12 -9.64 19.35
N GLN A 82 -6.43 -10.80 19.94
CA GLN A 82 -6.06 -12.10 19.37
C GLN A 82 -6.67 -12.30 17.98
N SER A 83 -7.94 -11.91 17.80
CA SER A 83 -8.63 -12.04 16.50
C SER A 83 -7.95 -11.26 15.36
N GLN A 84 -7.50 -10.02 15.61
CA GLN A 84 -6.77 -9.26 14.60
C GLN A 84 -5.39 -9.85 14.33
N LYS A 85 -4.69 -10.36 15.36
CA LYS A 85 -3.43 -11.10 15.18
C LYS A 85 -3.62 -12.34 14.31
N ASP A 86 -4.71 -13.05 14.51
CA ASP A 86 -5.03 -14.25 13.74
C ASP A 86 -5.38 -13.90 12.28
N VAL A 87 -6.05 -12.79 12.01
CA VAL A 87 -6.27 -12.27 10.66
C VAL A 87 -4.93 -11.96 9.96
N ILE A 88 -4.03 -11.21 10.62
CA ILE A 88 -2.72 -10.89 10.04
C ILE A 88 -1.91 -12.16 9.76
N ARG A 89 -1.92 -13.13 10.68
CA ARG A 89 -1.19 -14.39 10.52
C ARG A 89 -1.78 -15.28 9.44
N LYS A 90 -3.11 -15.40 9.41
CA LYS A 90 -3.83 -16.25 8.45
C LYS A 90 -3.60 -15.79 7.03
N TYR A 91 -3.79 -14.49 6.77
CA TYR A 91 -3.75 -13.96 5.42
C TYR A 91 -2.39 -13.43 4.99
N ARG A 92 -1.43 -13.24 5.90
CA ARG A 92 -0.07 -12.76 5.62
C ARG A 92 -0.04 -11.53 4.73
N VAL A 93 -0.92 -10.58 5.05
CA VAL A 93 -1.17 -9.38 4.25
C VAL A 93 0.06 -8.51 4.06
N SER A 94 0.08 -7.77 2.96
CA SER A 94 1.16 -6.83 2.62
C SER A 94 1.28 -5.68 3.60
N GLY A 95 0.17 -5.27 4.22
CA GLY A 95 0.15 -4.18 5.18
C GLY A 95 -1.19 -3.96 5.85
N VAL A 96 -1.18 -3.01 6.78
CA VAL A 96 -2.35 -2.58 7.55
C VAL A 96 -2.50 -1.08 7.44
N MET A 97 -3.70 -0.60 7.13
CA MET A 97 -4.06 0.82 7.15
C MET A 97 -4.82 1.14 8.42
N LEU A 98 -4.36 2.14 9.16
CA LEU A 98 -5.03 2.65 10.34
C LEU A 98 -5.96 3.81 9.99
N THR A 99 -7.12 3.81 10.64
CA THR A 99 -8.19 4.81 10.50
C THR A 99 -8.33 5.65 11.78
N ASN A 100 -9.24 6.62 11.80
CA ASN A 100 -9.45 7.48 12.97
C ASN A 100 -9.75 6.72 14.26
N GLU A 101 -10.49 5.62 14.17
CA GLU A 101 -10.88 4.82 15.34
C GLU A 101 -9.70 4.13 16.03
N ASN A 102 -8.59 3.95 15.29
CA ASN A 102 -7.38 3.33 15.81
C ASN A 102 -6.48 4.31 16.56
N LEU A 103 -6.76 5.63 16.51
CA LEU A 103 -5.82 6.68 16.88
C LEU A 103 -6.33 7.47 18.08
N ILE A 104 -5.94 7.10 19.30
CA ILE A 104 -6.30 7.79 20.54
C ILE A 104 -5.23 8.82 20.91
N ASN A 105 -3.98 8.40 21.02
CA ASN A 105 -2.82 9.23 21.32
C ASN A 105 -1.52 8.58 20.82
N LYS A 106 -0.43 9.33 20.81
CA LYS A 106 0.87 8.89 20.24
C LYS A 106 1.41 7.61 20.87
N ASN A 107 1.32 7.46 22.19
CA ASN A 107 1.85 6.28 22.89
C ASN A 107 1.04 5.03 22.56
N GLN A 108 -0.29 5.15 22.55
CA GLN A 108 -1.17 4.05 22.15
C GLN A 108 -0.90 3.64 20.71
N VAL A 109 -0.82 4.59 19.78
CA VAL A 109 -0.53 4.31 18.36
C VAL A 109 0.82 3.62 18.20
N LYS A 110 1.86 4.08 18.90
CA LYS A 110 3.19 3.46 18.87
C LYS A 110 3.18 2.00 19.34
N THR A 111 2.43 1.70 20.39
CA THR A 111 2.26 0.31 20.85
C THR A 111 1.51 -0.51 19.81
N PHE A 112 0.42 0.03 19.26
CA PHE A 112 -0.42 -0.66 18.29
C PHE A 112 0.35 -0.99 16.99
N THR A 113 1.08 -0.03 16.43
CA THR A 113 1.92 -0.23 15.23
C THR A 113 3.06 -1.21 15.47
N SER A 114 3.68 -1.18 16.67
CA SER A 114 4.71 -2.14 17.07
C SER A 114 4.16 -3.57 17.13
N ASP A 115 2.99 -3.76 17.69
CA ASP A 115 2.34 -5.07 17.80
C ASP A 115 1.93 -5.61 16.40
N ILE A 116 1.43 -4.74 15.52
CA ILE A 116 1.15 -5.09 14.11
C ILE A 116 2.44 -5.53 13.41
N MET A 117 3.50 -4.73 13.53
CA MET A 117 4.81 -5.02 12.93
C MET A 117 5.34 -6.38 13.38
N GLN A 118 5.34 -6.63 14.67
CA GLN A 118 5.82 -7.90 15.23
C GLN A 118 4.97 -9.09 14.77
N THR A 119 3.65 -8.94 14.76
CA THR A 119 2.74 -10.01 14.33
C THR A 119 2.95 -10.35 12.85
N ALA A 120 3.08 -9.34 11.99
CA ALA A 120 3.25 -9.56 10.55
C ALA A 120 4.65 -10.14 10.23
N ILE A 121 5.72 -9.62 10.81
CA ILE A 121 7.08 -10.14 10.57
C ILE A 121 7.20 -11.61 10.98
N THR A 122 6.60 -12.00 12.11
CA THR A 122 6.65 -13.40 12.57
C THR A 122 5.86 -14.37 11.71
N SER A 123 4.89 -13.88 10.94
CA SER A 123 4.01 -14.74 10.10
C SER A 123 4.40 -14.75 8.63
N SER A 124 4.69 -13.59 8.05
CA SER A 124 4.97 -13.46 6.62
C SER A 124 6.46 -13.30 6.30
N MET A 125 7.30 -13.01 7.31
CA MET A 125 8.73 -12.70 7.19
C MET A 125 9.02 -11.44 6.35
N VAL A 126 7.98 -10.74 5.87
CA VAL A 126 8.10 -9.51 5.07
C VAL A 126 7.64 -8.33 5.91
N THR A 127 8.40 -7.24 5.91
CA THR A 127 8.00 -6.00 6.59
C THR A 127 6.65 -5.52 6.06
N PRO A 128 5.62 -5.35 6.93
CA PRO A 128 4.33 -4.87 6.48
C PRO A 128 4.38 -3.36 6.18
N TYR A 129 3.53 -2.90 5.28
CA TYR A 129 3.14 -1.50 5.25
C TYR A 129 2.26 -1.22 6.48
N ILE A 130 2.60 -0.19 7.24
CA ILE A 130 1.75 0.35 8.31
C ILE A 130 1.38 1.77 7.90
N ALA A 131 0.17 1.92 7.39
CA ALA A 131 -0.27 3.10 6.68
C ALA A 131 -1.25 3.94 7.46
N VAL A 132 -1.26 5.23 7.15
CA VAL A 132 -2.26 6.19 7.62
C VAL A 132 -2.57 7.21 6.53
N HIS A 133 -3.84 7.62 6.47
CA HIS A 133 -4.28 8.71 5.58
C HIS A 133 -4.15 10.05 6.31
N ARG A 134 -2.94 10.66 6.28
CA ARG A 134 -2.60 11.80 7.14
C ARG A 134 -3.52 13.02 6.98
N ASP A 135 -3.90 13.35 5.75
CA ASP A 135 -4.71 14.53 5.45
C ASP A 135 -6.19 14.41 5.85
N ARG A 136 -6.70 13.18 6.00
CA ARG A 136 -8.09 12.91 6.37
C ARG A 136 -8.26 12.54 7.84
N ILE A 137 -7.21 12.01 8.42
CA ILE A 137 -7.18 11.45 9.76
C ILE A 137 -6.46 12.44 10.67
N LEU A 138 -6.76 12.46 11.95
CA LEU A 138 -6.14 13.30 12.97
C LEU A 138 -6.57 14.78 12.98
N HIS A 139 -7.53 15.19 12.15
CA HIS A 139 -8.16 16.49 12.34
C HIS A 139 -9.01 16.51 13.63
N GLY A 140 -8.69 17.44 14.52
CA GLY A 140 -9.44 17.64 15.76
C GLY A 140 -8.95 16.84 16.98
N ASN A 141 -8.00 15.91 16.82
CA ASN A 141 -7.34 15.25 17.95
C ASN A 141 -6.09 16.04 18.35
N GLU A 142 -6.09 16.63 19.55
CA GLU A 142 -5.02 17.48 20.06
C GLU A 142 -3.73 16.73 20.42
N SER A 143 -3.80 15.41 20.50
CA SER A 143 -2.63 14.55 20.77
C SER A 143 -1.63 14.53 19.60
N PHE A 144 -2.05 14.96 18.41
CA PHE A 144 -1.26 14.91 17.20
C PHE A 144 -0.97 16.28 16.62
N LEU A 145 0.05 16.38 15.78
CA LEU A 145 0.39 17.61 15.08
C LEU A 145 -0.81 18.12 14.26
N ARG A 146 -1.26 19.32 14.56
CA ARG A 146 -2.30 19.99 13.76
C ARG A 146 -1.73 20.40 12.42
N LEU A 147 -2.24 19.82 11.35
CA LEU A 147 -1.98 20.27 9.98
C LEU A 147 -3.10 21.15 9.48
N PRO A 148 -2.82 22.08 8.56
CA PRO A 148 -3.84 22.82 7.85
C PRO A 148 -4.82 21.89 7.14
N LYS A 149 -6.07 22.33 6.96
CA LYS A 149 -6.98 21.66 6.04
C LYS A 149 -6.40 21.65 4.63
N PRO A 150 -6.71 20.65 3.77
CA PRO A 150 -6.09 20.54 2.45
C PRO A 150 -6.09 21.84 1.65
N ASN A 151 -7.22 22.52 1.55
CA ASN A 151 -7.35 23.78 0.79
C ASN A 151 -6.55 24.97 1.35
N ARG A 152 -5.96 24.85 2.53
CA ARG A 152 -5.09 25.87 3.12
C ARG A 152 -3.62 25.69 2.75
N TRP A 153 -3.22 24.47 2.39
CA TRP A 153 -1.83 24.21 1.98
C TRP A 153 -1.41 25.03 0.78
N GLY A 154 -2.28 25.20 -0.22
CA GLY A 154 -2.01 26.00 -1.41
C GLY A 154 -1.83 27.49 -1.16
N GLN A 155 -2.20 27.96 0.03
CA GLN A 155 -2.08 29.37 0.45
C GLN A 155 -0.81 29.63 1.28
N LEU A 156 -0.06 28.58 1.63
CA LEU A 156 1.14 28.68 2.44
C LEU A 156 2.38 28.96 1.57
N PRO A 157 3.35 29.70 2.07
CA PRO A 157 4.67 29.78 1.43
C PRO A 157 5.40 28.43 1.54
N MET A 158 6.29 28.16 0.58
CA MET A 158 6.95 26.86 0.42
C MET A 158 7.76 26.42 1.66
N ASP A 159 8.45 27.33 2.31
CA ASP A 159 9.20 27.07 3.55
C ASP A 159 8.29 26.55 4.68
N ARG A 160 7.07 27.10 4.77
CA ARG A 160 6.07 26.65 5.73
C ARG A 160 5.55 25.24 5.40
N ILE A 161 5.31 24.96 4.10
CA ILE A 161 4.92 23.63 3.61
C ILE A 161 6.00 22.60 3.97
N ILE A 162 7.26 22.91 3.66
CA ILE A 162 8.42 22.04 3.97
C ILE A 162 8.51 21.76 5.47
N ASN A 163 8.39 22.79 6.31
CA ASN A 163 8.45 22.62 7.77
C ASN A 163 7.34 21.71 8.29
N LEU A 164 6.10 21.94 7.88
CA LEU A 164 4.95 21.14 8.31
C LEU A 164 5.03 19.69 7.81
N ALA A 165 5.46 19.48 6.57
CA ALA A 165 5.66 18.15 6.01
C ALA A 165 6.78 17.39 6.76
N THR A 166 7.89 18.04 7.07
CA THR A 166 8.99 17.45 7.86
C THR A 166 8.52 17.02 9.25
N ARG A 167 7.83 17.91 9.96
CA ARG A 167 7.29 17.61 11.30
C ARG A 167 6.26 16.47 11.25
N SER A 168 5.43 16.44 10.21
CA SER A 168 4.47 15.36 10.00
C SER A 168 5.18 14.03 9.75
N ALA A 169 6.21 14.01 8.90
CA ALA A 169 6.98 12.80 8.61
C ALA A 169 7.65 12.23 9.87
N ILE A 170 8.29 13.09 10.66
CA ILE A 170 8.92 12.69 11.92
C ILE A 170 7.88 12.12 12.90
N GLU A 171 6.74 12.81 13.07
CA GLU A 171 5.67 12.34 13.96
C GLU A 171 5.13 10.97 13.55
N MET A 172 4.85 10.76 12.25
CA MET A 172 4.36 9.49 11.73
C MET A 172 5.37 8.36 11.96
N ARG A 173 6.63 8.59 11.61
CA ARG A 173 7.71 7.63 11.84
C ARG A 173 7.86 7.26 13.32
N ASP A 174 7.83 8.26 14.21
CA ASP A 174 7.99 8.04 15.66
C ASP A 174 6.83 7.24 16.27
N MET A 175 5.66 7.26 15.62
CA MET A 175 4.51 6.42 15.94
C MET A 175 4.54 5.04 15.26
N GLY A 176 5.57 4.72 14.47
CA GLY A 176 5.76 3.42 13.83
C GLY A 176 5.07 3.27 12.47
N PHE A 177 4.50 4.34 11.91
CA PHE A 177 4.06 4.32 10.51
C PHE A 177 5.26 4.30 9.57
N ASN A 178 5.11 3.60 8.46
CA ASN A 178 6.11 3.58 7.38
C ASN A 178 5.53 3.95 6.01
N LEU A 179 4.20 4.09 5.90
CA LEU A 179 3.51 4.51 4.68
C LEU A 179 2.49 5.61 4.98
N VAL A 180 2.50 6.67 4.20
CA VAL A 180 1.47 7.73 4.22
C VAL A 180 0.64 7.66 2.95
N ILE A 181 -0.68 7.54 3.08
CA ILE A 181 -1.60 7.73 1.98
C ILE A 181 -1.77 9.23 1.76
N GLY A 182 -1.25 9.72 0.68
CA GLY A 182 -1.05 11.12 0.32
C GLY A 182 0.41 11.36 -0.11
N PRO A 183 0.76 12.58 -0.50
CA PRO A 183 -0.10 13.75 -0.63
C PRO A 183 -1.16 13.61 -1.73
N ASN A 184 -2.23 14.44 -1.63
CA ASN A 184 -3.30 14.43 -2.61
C ASN A 184 -2.92 15.18 -3.87
N ALA A 185 -2.98 14.50 -5.01
CA ALA A 185 -2.63 15.06 -6.31
C ALA A 185 -3.81 15.65 -7.09
N ASN A 186 -5.05 15.52 -6.59
CA ASN A 186 -6.24 15.99 -7.28
C ASN A 186 -6.43 17.50 -7.13
N LEU A 187 -7.07 18.11 -8.13
CA LEU A 187 -7.24 19.55 -8.25
C LEU A 187 -8.68 19.99 -7.97
N GLY A 188 -8.83 21.15 -7.33
CA GLY A 188 -10.13 21.84 -7.21
C GLY A 188 -11.22 21.11 -6.42
N VAL A 189 -10.95 19.97 -5.81
CA VAL A 189 -11.95 19.21 -5.04
C VAL A 189 -12.05 19.80 -3.62
N PRO A 190 -13.24 20.27 -3.19
CA PRO A 190 -13.42 20.86 -1.87
C PRO A 190 -12.95 19.93 -0.74
N ASN A 191 -12.23 20.48 0.23
CA ASN A 191 -11.67 19.78 1.40
C ASN A 191 -10.71 18.62 1.12
N MET A 192 -10.33 18.40 -0.14
CA MET A 192 -9.38 17.36 -0.54
C MET A 192 -8.14 17.94 -1.23
N SER A 193 -8.33 18.87 -2.16
CA SER A 193 -7.24 19.42 -2.97
C SER A 193 -6.51 20.56 -2.26
N TYR A 194 -5.21 20.66 -2.51
CA TYR A 194 -4.39 21.77 -2.00
C TYR A 194 -4.62 23.07 -2.79
N THR A 195 -4.87 22.94 -4.08
CA THR A 195 -5.11 24.05 -5.01
C THR A 195 -5.80 23.54 -6.27
N SER A 196 -6.28 24.44 -7.11
CA SER A 196 -6.75 24.15 -8.46
C SER A 196 -5.67 24.35 -9.54
N ASP A 197 -4.50 24.92 -9.18
CA ASP A 197 -3.38 25.11 -10.11
C ASP A 197 -2.53 23.84 -10.15
N PRO A 198 -2.41 23.14 -11.30
CA PRO A 198 -1.66 21.90 -11.42
C PRO A 198 -0.14 22.09 -11.22
N THR A 199 0.38 23.27 -11.56
CA THR A 199 1.81 23.59 -11.38
C THR A 199 2.13 23.74 -9.90
N TRP A 200 1.33 24.50 -9.17
CA TRP A 200 1.48 24.71 -7.74
C TRP A 200 1.20 23.42 -6.94
N ALA A 201 0.17 22.67 -7.31
CA ALA A 201 -0.09 21.35 -6.73
C ALA A 201 1.12 20.42 -6.88
N GLY A 202 1.74 20.39 -8.06
CA GLY A 202 2.94 19.60 -8.32
C GLY A 202 4.12 20.00 -7.41
N HIS A 203 4.36 21.30 -7.20
CA HIS A 203 5.41 21.77 -6.30
C HIS A 203 5.14 21.39 -4.84
N ILE A 204 3.90 21.56 -4.35
CA ILE A 204 3.51 21.16 -2.99
C ILE A 204 3.72 19.67 -2.78
N ASN A 205 3.24 18.84 -3.72
CA ASN A 205 3.35 17.40 -3.65
C ASN A 205 4.81 16.94 -3.61
N LEU A 206 5.67 17.46 -4.50
CA LEU A 206 7.09 17.13 -4.53
C LEU A 206 7.82 17.53 -3.23
N ALA A 207 7.53 18.72 -2.71
CA ALA A 207 8.12 19.16 -1.45
C ALA A 207 7.73 18.27 -0.27
N MET A 208 6.46 17.82 -0.21
CA MET A 208 5.99 16.89 0.83
C MET A 208 6.68 15.53 0.71
N VAL A 209 6.73 14.99 -0.50
CA VAL A 209 7.33 13.68 -0.78
C VAL A 209 8.80 13.63 -0.42
N GLU A 210 9.55 14.66 -0.81
CA GLU A 210 10.95 14.75 -0.44
C GLU A 210 11.16 14.69 1.09
N ARG A 211 10.26 15.33 1.86
CA ARG A 211 10.32 15.26 3.34
C ARG A 211 9.98 13.88 3.87
N TYR A 212 9.02 13.17 3.26
CA TYR A 212 8.73 11.80 3.63
C TYR A 212 9.90 10.86 3.31
N GLN A 213 10.50 10.98 2.12
CA GLN A 213 11.65 10.15 1.71
C GLN A 213 12.88 10.34 2.62
N ILE A 214 13.25 11.59 2.92
CA ILE A 214 14.35 11.90 3.85
C ILE A 214 14.10 11.30 5.24
N ASN A 215 12.84 11.14 5.63
CA ASN A 215 12.47 10.52 6.89
C ASN A 215 12.17 9.03 6.77
N HIS A 216 12.61 8.35 5.70
CA HIS A 216 12.48 6.92 5.47
C HIS A 216 11.03 6.43 5.48
N MET A 217 10.10 7.23 4.95
CA MET A 217 8.70 6.88 4.82
C MET A 217 8.33 6.67 3.35
N TRP A 218 7.57 5.64 3.08
CA TRP A 218 6.88 5.46 1.81
C TRP A 218 5.65 6.37 1.75
N PHE A 219 5.16 6.60 0.53
CA PHE A 219 3.95 7.37 0.30
C PHE A 219 3.14 6.81 -0.87
N ALA A 220 1.84 7.09 -0.87
CA ALA A 220 0.92 6.68 -1.91
C ALA A 220 0.13 7.89 -2.40
N TYR A 221 0.45 8.39 -3.60
CA TYR A 221 -0.31 9.49 -4.21
C TYR A 221 -1.72 9.07 -4.54
N ASN A 222 -2.69 9.91 -4.24
CA ASN A 222 -4.10 9.69 -4.44
C ASN A 222 -4.77 10.91 -5.10
N TYR A 223 -5.73 10.72 -5.97
CA TYR A 223 -6.24 9.49 -6.61
C TYR A 223 -6.09 9.60 -8.12
N PHE A 224 -5.51 8.58 -8.76
CA PHE A 224 -5.39 8.57 -10.22
C PHE A 224 -6.65 7.96 -10.88
N PRO A 225 -7.14 8.47 -12.02
CA PRO A 225 -6.66 9.68 -12.71
C PRO A 225 -7.22 10.97 -12.15
N ALA A 226 -8.33 10.94 -11.41
CA ALA A 226 -9.02 12.05 -10.75
C ALA A 226 -10.04 11.51 -9.74
N VAL A 227 -10.57 12.36 -8.85
CA VAL A 227 -11.67 12.00 -7.92
C VAL A 227 -13.04 12.24 -8.56
N THR A 228 -13.14 13.25 -9.40
CA THR A 228 -14.37 13.63 -10.10
C THR A 228 -14.03 14.24 -11.45
N LEU A 229 -14.96 14.17 -12.38
CA LEU A 229 -14.91 14.89 -13.65
C LEU A 229 -15.72 16.20 -13.60
N GLY A 230 -16.44 16.46 -12.50
CA GLY A 230 -17.42 17.54 -12.45
C GLY A 230 -18.48 17.33 -13.53
N ASP A 231 -18.75 18.40 -14.31
CA ASP A 231 -19.71 18.37 -15.43
C ASP A 231 -19.05 18.01 -16.77
N ALA A 232 -17.74 17.64 -16.78
CA ALA A 232 -17.02 17.34 -18.03
C ALA A 232 -17.50 16.01 -18.63
N SER A 233 -17.81 16.04 -19.92
CA SER A 233 -18.12 14.87 -20.74
C SER A 233 -17.25 14.88 -21.99
N PHE A 234 -16.95 13.72 -22.55
CA PHE A 234 -15.99 13.56 -23.62
C PHE A 234 -16.54 12.68 -24.74
N GLY A 235 -16.33 13.09 -25.98
CA GLY A 235 -16.72 12.32 -27.15
C GLY A 235 -15.72 11.22 -27.54
N SER A 236 -14.52 11.23 -26.97
CA SER A 236 -13.49 10.24 -27.27
C SER A 236 -12.49 10.06 -26.13
N ALA A 237 -11.79 8.91 -26.12
CA ALA A 237 -10.72 8.64 -25.15
C ALA A 237 -9.58 9.67 -25.25
N ASN A 238 -9.24 10.11 -26.44
CA ASN A 238 -8.19 11.12 -26.64
C ASN A 238 -8.58 12.46 -26.02
N GLU A 239 -9.83 12.87 -26.18
CA GLU A 239 -10.34 14.10 -25.57
C GLU A 239 -10.34 14.02 -24.04
N ALA A 240 -10.82 12.92 -23.45
CA ALA A 240 -10.78 12.68 -22.01
C ALA A 240 -9.34 12.70 -21.47
N LYS A 241 -8.42 12.00 -22.12
CA LYS A 241 -7.00 11.99 -21.74
C LYS A 241 -6.35 13.35 -21.88
N ALA A 242 -6.66 14.12 -22.92
CA ALA A 242 -6.14 15.47 -23.12
C ALA A 242 -6.62 16.41 -22.01
N TYR A 243 -7.90 16.39 -21.69
CA TYR A 243 -8.48 17.19 -20.60
C TYR A 243 -7.79 16.86 -19.27
N LEU A 244 -7.78 15.59 -18.85
CA LEU A 244 -7.19 15.15 -17.60
C LEU A 244 -5.67 15.39 -17.56
N SER A 245 -4.99 15.27 -18.69
CA SER A 245 -3.54 15.54 -18.80
C SER A 245 -3.17 17.00 -18.58
N ASN A 246 -4.09 17.92 -18.79
CA ASN A 246 -3.91 19.34 -18.51
C ASN A 246 -4.43 19.76 -17.13
N ASN A 247 -5.09 18.83 -16.42
CA ASN A 247 -5.65 19.05 -15.09
C ASN A 247 -5.02 18.06 -14.09
N ASP A 248 -5.79 17.18 -13.47
CA ASP A 248 -5.34 16.27 -12.38
C ASP A 248 -4.11 15.43 -12.80
N VAL A 249 -4.13 14.86 -14.01
CA VAL A 249 -3.03 14.00 -14.48
C VAL A 249 -1.75 14.79 -14.75
N ALA A 250 -1.79 16.12 -14.91
CA ALA A 250 -0.58 16.94 -14.99
C ALA A 250 0.29 16.82 -13.74
N VAL A 251 -0.34 16.77 -12.57
CA VAL A 251 0.37 16.56 -11.28
C VAL A 251 1.04 15.18 -11.27
N PHE A 252 0.29 14.11 -11.62
CA PHE A 252 0.84 12.75 -11.69
C PHE A 252 1.99 12.62 -12.69
N LYS A 253 1.88 13.24 -13.88
CA LYS A 253 2.99 13.25 -14.87
C LYS A 253 4.27 13.83 -14.29
N ARG A 254 4.17 14.94 -13.57
CA ARG A 254 5.32 15.57 -12.91
C ARG A 254 5.91 14.65 -11.85
N LEU A 255 5.07 14.02 -11.04
CA LEU A 255 5.51 13.10 -9.99
C LEU A 255 6.20 11.86 -10.58
N ILE A 256 5.63 11.27 -11.63
CA ILE A 256 6.21 10.11 -12.34
C ILE A 256 7.59 10.47 -12.92
N ALA A 257 7.74 11.67 -13.47
CA ALA A 257 9.00 12.11 -14.07
C ALA A 257 10.11 12.45 -13.06
N GLN A 258 9.75 12.83 -11.84
CA GLN A 258 10.70 13.38 -10.85
C GLN A 258 10.91 12.50 -9.61
N THR A 259 10.18 11.38 -9.48
CA THR A 259 10.32 10.44 -8.34
C THR A 259 10.72 9.05 -8.81
N THR A 260 11.47 8.35 -7.97
CA THR A 260 11.89 6.97 -8.26
C THR A 260 10.71 6.02 -8.15
N ALA A 261 10.44 5.22 -9.17
CA ALA A 261 9.25 4.36 -9.29
C ALA A 261 9.03 3.40 -8.09
N ASN A 262 10.10 2.91 -7.48
CA ASN A 262 10.01 1.96 -6.35
C ASN A 262 9.96 2.64 -4.98
N SER A 263 9.80 3.95 -4.90
CA SER A 263 9.72 4.70 -3.65
C SER A 263 8.30 5.13 -3.27
N TYR A 264 7.33 4.89 -4.14
CA TYR A 264 5.95 5.32 -3.93
C TYR A 264 4.94 4.42 -4.65
N MET A 265 3.68 4.56 -4.23
CA MET A 265 2.52 3.92 -4.85
C MET A 265 1.62 4.97 -5.50
N LEU A 266 0.77 4.55 -6.42
CA LEU A 266 -0.38 5.33 -6.88
C LEU A 266 -1.67 4.66 -6.44
N VAL A 267 -2.59 5.43 -5.86
CA VAL A 267 -3.93 4.97 -5.48
C VAL A 267 -4.90 5.28 -6.60
N MET A 268 -5.60 4.26 -7.08
CA MET A 268 -6.64 4.41 -8.10
C MET A 268 -7.94 4.87 -7.48
N SER A 269 -8.61 5.81 -8.11
CA SER A 269 -10.00 6.16 -7.79
C SER A 269 -10.98 5.14 -8.38
N HIS A 270 -12.22 5.18 -7.89
CA HIS A 270 -13.34 4.40 -8.47
C HIS A 270 -14.19 5.26 -9.43
N ILE A 271 -13.56 6.24 -10.08
CA ILE A 271 -14.24 7.06 -11.07
C ILE A 271 -14.51 6.26 -12.36
N GLN A 272 -15.63 6.50 -13.00
CA GLN A 272 -15.88 6.01 -14.34
C GLN A 272 -15.54 7.09 -15.37
N ILE A 273 -14.87 6.71 -16.46
CA ILE A 273 -14.57 7.58 -17.60
C ILE A 273 -15.07 6.87 -18.86
N PRO A 274 -16.37 7.01 -19.18
CA PRO A 274 -17.01 6.22 -20.24
C PRO A 274 -16.32 6.35 -21.62
N ALA A 275 -15.73 7.50 -21.90
CA ALA A 275 -14.99 7.72 -23.13
C ALA A 275 -13.70 6.87 -23.25
N ILE A 276 -13.14 6.35 -22.13
CA ILE A 276 -11.96 5.48 -22.13
C ILE A 276 -12.38 4.03 -21.90
N ASP A 277 -13.27 3.80 -20.93
CA ASP A 277 -13.82 2.49 -20.57
C ASP A 277 -15.23 2.70 -20.02
N ASN A 278 -16.22 2.25 -20.77
CA ASN A 278 -17.64 2.40 -20.41
C ASN A 278 -18.17 1.24 -19.54
N GLU A 279 -17.35 0.21 -19.33
CA GLU A 279 -17.76 -0.98 -18.57
C GLU A 279 -17.16 -1.01 -17.17
N HIS A 280 -15.97 -0.42 -16.98
CA HIS A 280 -15.22 -0.55 -15.74
C HIS A 280 -14.90 0.81 -15.11
N LEU A 281 -14.85 0.82 -13.78
CA LEU A 281 -14.30 1.94 -13.01
C LEU A 281 -12.77 1.98 -13.17
N ALA A 282 -12.15 3.15 -12.98
CA ALA A 282 -10.71 3.34 -13.21
C ALA A 282 -9.83 2.32 -12.47
N SER A 283 -10.20 1.89 -11.25
CA SER A 283 -9.46 0.90 -10.46
C SER A 283 -9.56 -0.54 -10.95
N SER A 284 -10.47 -0.85 -11.88
CA SER A 284 -10.61 -2.15 -12.54
C SER A 284 -10.55 -2.06 -14.07
N SER A 285 -10.16 -0.89 -14.61
CA SER A 285 -10.06 -0.63 -16.04
C SER A 285 -8.66 -0.91 -16.58
N LYS A 286 -8.53 -1.95 -17.40
CA LYS A 286 -7.27 -2.26 -18.09
C LYS A 286 -6.82 -1.16 -19.07
N PRO A 287 -7.70 -0.51 -19.85
CA PRO A 287 -7.35 0.65 -20.66
C PRO A 287 -6.74 1.80 -19.86
N ILE A 288 -7.23 2.05 -18.63
CA ILE A 288 -6.72 3.14 -17.79
C ILE A 288 -5.43 2.73 -17.08
N ILE A 289 -5.38 1.55 -16.44
CA ILE A 289 -4.20 1.16 -15.64
C ILE A 289 -3.06 0.69 -16.55
N ASP A 290 -3.28 -0.37 -17.33
CA ASP A 290 -2.22 -0.94 -18.17
C ASP A 290 -1.94 -0.06 -19.40
N GLY A 291 -2.99 0.41 -20.07
CA GLY A 291 -2.89 1.24 -21.25
C GLY A 291 -2.32 2.63 -20.95
N TRP A 292 -3.07 3.44 -20.23
CA TRP A 292 -2.71 4.85 -20.03
C TRP A 292 -1.63 5.02 -18.96
N LEU A 293 -1.84 4.55 -17.73
CA LEU A 293 -0.90 4.79 -16.64
C LEU A 293 0.46 4.10 -16.86
N ARG A 294 0.45 2.80 -17.23
CA ARG A 294 1.71 2.05 -17.35
C ARG A 294 2.40 2.26 -18.70
N LYS A 295 1.69 2.14 -19.83
CA LYS A 295 2.31 2.20 -21.17
C LYS A 295 2.53 3.63 -21.63
N GLU A 296 1.52 4.50 -21.54
CA GLU A 296 1.63 5.85 -22.08
C GLU A 296 2.35 6.81 -21.12
N LEU A 297 2.02 6.79 -19.80
CA LEU A 297 2.65 7.64 -18.80
C LEU A 297 3.94 7.03 -18.22
N GLY A 298 4.22 5.75 -18.47
CA GLY A 298 5.48 5.09 -18.11
C GLY A 298 5.61 4.72 -16.64
N TYR A 299 4.52 4.70 -15.86
CA TYR A 299 4.58 4.35 -14.45
C TYR A 299 4.94 2.87 -14.21
N LYS A 300 5.98 2.61 -13.41
CA LYS A 300 6.52 1.26 -13.14
C LYS A 300 6.30 0.79 -11.70
N GLY A 301 5.82 1.67 -10.82
CA GLY A 301 5.64 1.36 -9.39
C GLY A 301 4.35 0.61 -9.09
N ILE A 302 4.03 0.53 -7.80
CA ILE A 302 2.85 -0.17 -7.28
C ILE A 302 1.58 0.65 -7.56
N VAL A 303 0.59 -0.01 -8.14
CA VAL A 303 -0.77 0.52 -8.28
C VAL A 303 -1.64 -0.13 -7.19
N MET A 304 -2.21 0.70 -6.32
CA MET A 304 -3.11 0.27 -5.25
C MET A 304 -4.53 0.75 -5.56
N THR A 305 -5.54 -0.04 -5.25
CA THR A 305 -6.95 0.43 -5.29
C THR A 305 -7.24 1.35 -4.10
N ASP A 306 -8.18 2.26 -4.21
CA ASP A 306 -8.88 2.77 -3.02
C ASP A 306 -9.70 1.62 -2.41
N ARG A 307 -10.46 1.87 -1.35
CA ARG A 307 -11.26 0.84 -0.64
C ARG A 307 -12.08 0.01 -1.63
N ILE A 308 -11.80 -1.28 -1.68
CA ILE A 308 -12.34 -2.18 -2.70
C ILE A 308 -13.85 -2.39 -2.55
N ASP A 309 -14.39 -2.30 -1.33
CA ASP A 309 -15.82 -2.40 -1.04
C ASP A 309 -16.62 -1.25 -1.70
N VAL A 310 -16.05 -0.03 -1.73
CA VAL A 310 -16.66 1.11 -2.42
C VAL A 310 -16.71 0.88 -3.94
N GLY A 311 -15.64 0.38 -4.53
CA GLY A 311 -15.59 0.07 -5.97
C GLY A 311 -16.55 -1.04 -6.35
N ALA A 312 -16.62 -2.11 -5.56
CA ALA A 312 -17.53 -3.21 -5.76
C ALA A 312 -19.00 -2.77 -5.69
N LEU A 313 -19.35 -1.93 -4.70
CA LEU A 313 -20.68 -1.37 -4.57
C LEU A 313 -21.07 -0.47 -5.77
N GLN A 314 -20.15 0.41 -6.18
CA GLN A 314 -20.39 1.32 -7.32
C GLN A 314 -20.55 0.58 -8.66
N SER A 315 -19.81 -0.53 -8.83
CA SER A 315 -19.89 -1.37 -10.04
C SER A 315 -20.98 -2.45 -9.98
N ASN A 316 -21.70 -2.55 -8.86
CA ASN A 316 -22.70 -3.60 -8.60
C ASN A 316 -22.13 -5.03 -8.77
N GLN A 317 -20.89 -5.24 -8.29
CA GLN A 317 -20.19 -6.53 -8.32
C GLN A 317 -20.00 -7.07 -6.91
N LYS A 318 -19.74 -8.38 -6.79
CA LYS A 318 -19.25 -8.96 -5.54
C LYS A 318 -17.83 -8.47 -5.30
N ILE A 319 -17.48 -8.25 -4.04
CA ILE A 319 -16.19 -7.67 -3.65
C ILE A 319 -15.00 -8.53 -4.12
N GLY A 320 -15.15 -9.87 -4.06
CA GLY A 320 -14.13 -10.80 -4.54
C GLY A 320 -13.93 -10.73 -6.05
N ASP A 321 -15.02 -10.67 -6.83
CA ASP A 321 -14.96 -10.57 -8.29
C ASP A 321 -14.33 -9.25 -8.72
N TYR A 322 -14.70 -8.16 -8.04
CA TYR A 322 -14.12 -6.84 -8.30
C TYR A 322 -12.63 -6.77 -7.96
N ALA A 323 -12.19 -7.46 -6.90
CA ALA A 323 -10.77 -7.56 -6.54
C ALA A 323 -9.98 -8.31 -7.62
N VAL A 324 -10.51 -9.43 -8.14
CA VAL A 324 -9.90 -10.17 -9.26
C VAL A 324 -9.82 -9.30 -10.51
N ALA A 325 -10.91 -8.60 -10.87
CA ALA A 325 -10.94 -7.68 -12.01
C ALA A 325 -9.88 -6.56 -11.86
N SER A 326 -9.72 -6.00 -10.66
CA SER A 326 -8.71 -4.97 -10.39
C SER A 326 -7.28 -5.48 -10.59
N ILE A 327 -6.96 -6.70 -10.14
CA ILE A 327 -5.64 -7.32 -10.38
C ILE A 327 -5.42 -7.56 -11.88
N LEU A 328 -6.43 -8.08 -12.59
CA LEU A 328 -6.35 -8.32 -14.04
C LEU A 328 -6.18 -7.03 -14.84
N ALA A 329 -6.75 -5.93 -14.37
CA ALA A 329 -6.60 -4.61 -14.98
C ALA A 329 -5.20 -4.01 -14.79
N GLY A 330 -4.40 -4.49 -13.85
CA GLY A 330 -3.03 -4.02 -13.60
C GLY A 330 -2.75 -3.45 -12.21
N SER A 331 -3.74 -3.48 -11.28
CA SER A 331 -3.51 -3.15 -9.87
C SER A 331 -2.65 -4.23 -9.20
N ASP A 332 -1.77 -3.83 -8.29
CA ASP A 332 -0.84 -4.71 -7.58
C ASP A 332 -1.26 -4.96 -6.13
N LEU A 333 -1.99 -4.02 -5.54
CA LEU A 333 -2.36 -4.04 -4.13
C LEU A 333 -3.83 -3.64 -3.97
N ILE A 334 -4.58 -4.46 -3.25
CA ILE A 334 -6.01 -4.28 -2.98
C ILE A 334 -6.18 -3.79 -1.54
N LEU A 335 -6.82 -2.63 -1.35
CA LEU A 335 -7.17 -2.14 -0.02
C LEU A 335 -8.55 -2.67 0.38
N VAL A 336 -8.58 -3.54 1.41
CA VAL A 336 -9.80 -4.16 1.94
C VAL A 336 -10.14 -3.53 3.29
N ASP A 337 -11.38 -3.12 3.47
CA ASP A 337 -11.82 -2.57 4.75
C ASP A 337 -11.88 -3.65 5.85
N ALA A 338 -11.97 -3.19 7.11
CA ALA A 338 -11.79 -3.99 8.34
C ALA A 338 -12.83 -5.10 8.58
N ASP A 339 -13.81 -5.28 7.72
CA ASP A 339 -14.75 -6.39 7.83
C ASP A 339 -14.07 -7.72 7.47
N THR A 340 -13.99 -8.62 8.47
CA THR A 340 -13.38 -9.95 8.30
C THR A 340 -14.07 -10.78 7.20
N ILE A 341 -15.37 -10.57 6.97
CA ILE A 341 -16.11 -11.24 5.89
C ILE A 341 -15.57 -10.79 4.54
N HIS A 342 -15.36 -9.50 4.35
CA HIS A 342 -14.79 -8.97 3.11
C HIS A 342 -13.35 -9.42 2.90
N ILE A 343 -12.54 -9.45 3.96
CA ILE A 343 -11.15 -9.94 3.90
C ILE A 343 -11.13 -11.41 3.42
N ASP A 344 -11.98 -12.26 4.00
CA ASP A 344 -12.06 -13.68 3.63
C ASP A 344 -12.57 -13.86 2.19
N GLU A 345 -13.58 -13.09 1.77
CA GLU A 345 -14.13 -13.15 0.42
C GLU A 345 -13.10 -12.74 -0.64
N VAL A 346 -12.40 -11.62 -0.43
CA VAL A 346 -11.34 -11.15 -1.33
C VAL A 346 -10.19 -12.15 -1.40
N HIS A 347 -9.69 -12.62 -0.24
CA HIS A 347 -8.62 -13.61 -0.21
C HIS A 347 -8.99 -14.90 -0.95
N ARG A 348 -10.18 -15.44 -0.70
CA ARG A 348 -10.66 -16.65 -1.35
C ARG A 348 -10.81 -16.47 -2.86
N ALA A 349 -11.37 -15.35 -3.32
CA ALA A 349 -11.52 -15.05 -4.74
C ALA A 349 -10.17 -14.94 -5.45
N LEU A 350 -9.21 -14.22 -4.86
CA LEU A 350 -7.85 -14.12 -5.41
C LEU A 350 -7.14 -15.48 -5.43
N THR A 351 -7.25 -16.27 -4.35
CA THR A 351 -6.66 -17.63 -4.27
C THR A 351 -7.23 -18.54 -5.35
N GLN A 352 -8.55 -18.52 -5.54
CA GLN A 352 -9.21 -19.31 -6.58
C GLN A 352 -8.77 -18.87 -7.98
N ALA A 353 -8.75 -17.56 -8.25
CA ALA A 353 -8.35 -17.02 -9.54
C ALA A 353 -6.89 -17.31 -9.91
N VAL A 354 -6.01 -17.44 -8.91
CA VAL A 354 -4.62 -17.88 -9.12
C VAL A 354 -4.56 -19.38 -9.33
N ALA A 355 -5.35 -20.18 -8.59
CA ALA A 355 -5.37 -21.64 -8.69
C ALA A 355 -5.90 -22.14 -10.04
N ASP A 356 -6.92 -21.48 -10.60
CA ASP A 356 -7.52 -21.84 -11.90
C ASP A 356 -6.84 -21.16 -13.11
N GLY A 357 -5.82 -20.30 -12.86
CA GLY A 357 -5.04 -19.63 -13.90
C GLY A 357 -5.69 -18.35 -14.47
N THR A 358 -6.85 -17.91 -13.95
CA THR A 358 -7.46 -16.61 -14.31
C THR A 358 -6.48 -15.48 -14.05
N ILE A 359 -5.80 -15.48 -12.89
CA ILE A 359 -4.61 -14.66 -12.64
C ILE A 359 -3.39 -15.55 -12.90
N SER A 360 -2.67 -15.29 -13.99
CA SER A 360 -1.48 -16.08 -14.33
C SER A 360 -0.36 -15.93 -13.29
N THR A 361 0.50 -16.94 -13.21
CA THR A 361 1.69 -16.89 -12.33
C THR A 361 2.58 -15.69 -12.64
N GLU A 362 2.73 -15.33 -13.90
CA GLU A 362 3.50 -14.17 -14.35
C GLU A 362 2.88 -12.87 -13.82
N ARG A 363 1.55 -12.72 -13.97
CA ARG A 363 0.83 -11.53 -13.49
C ARG A 363 0.93 -11.40 -11.96
N LEU A 364 0.77 -12.51 -11.23
CA LEU A 364 0.96 -12.57 -9.79
C LEU A 364 2.38 -12.12 -9.40
N ASN A 365 3.40 -12.77 -10.00
CA ASN A 365 4.82 -12.48 -9.70
C ASN A 365 5.23 -11.04 -10.05
N GLU A 366 4.66 -10.44 -11.09
CA GLU A 366 4.87 -9.02 -11.40
C GLU A 366 4.43 -8.09 -10.27
N SER A 367 3.25 -8.33 -9.68
CA SER A 367 2.79 -7.55 -8.54
C SER A 367 3.68 -7.75 -7.32
N ILE A 368 3.99 -9.00 -7.00
CA ILE A 368 4.86 -9.33 -5.86
C ILE A 368 6.24 -8.70 -6.03
N LYS A 369 6.78 -8.71 -7.26
CA LYS A 369 8.07 -8.08 -7.55
C LYS A 369 8.06 -6.57 -7.24
N ARG A 370 7.03 -5.83 -7.67
CA ARG A 370 6.90 -4.40 -7.37
C ARG A 370 6.79 -4.16 -5.86
N ILE A 371 5.98 -4.94 -5.16
CA ILE A 371 5.77 -4.84 -3.72
C ILE A 371 7.08 -5.11 -2.95
N LEU A 372 7.79 -6.17 -3.28
CA LEU A 372 9.03 -6.54 -2.60
C LEU A 372 10.19 -5.61 -2.94
N LEU A 373 10.30 -5.13 -4.18
CA LEU A 373 11.29 -4.12 -4.55
C LEU A 373 11.16 -2.87 -3.67
N MET A 374 9.94 -2.34 -3.50
CA MET A 374 9.70 -1.18 -2.65
C MET A 374 10.04 -1.46 -1.19
N LYS A 375 9.65 -2.62 -0.66
CA LYS A 375 9.92 -3.01 0.73
C LYS A 375 11.42 -3.22 1.01
N MET A 376 12.15 -3.82 0.08
CA MET A 376 13.57 -4.16 0.28
C MET A 376 14.51 -2.97 0.04
N GLN A 377 14.19 -2.06 -0.89
CA GLN A 377 15.03 -0.88 -1.15
C GLN A 377 15.17 0.03 0.08
N THR A 378 14.11 0.20 0.84
CA THR A 378 14.10 1.12 2.00
C THR A 378 14.74 0.48 3.26
N GLN A 379 14.91 -0.84 3.29
CA GLN A 379 15.58 -1.53 4.40
C GLN A 379 17.11 -1.48 4.29
N MET A 380 17.65 -1.11 3.14
CA MET A 380 19.10 -1.15 2.84
C MET A 380 19.79 0.21 2.96
N ASP A 381 19.05 1.32 3.06
CA ASP A 381 19.63 2.63 3.38
C ASP A 381 19.64 2.80 4.91
N PRO A 382 20.84 2.86 5.53
CA PRO A 382 21.01 2.99 6.98
C PRO A 382 20.61 4.37 7.51
#